data_f76e7882d847767552a84c855ce60f36
#
_entry.id   f76e7882d847767552a84c855ce60f36
#
_cell.length_a   1.000
_cell.length_b   1.000
_cell.length_c   1.000
_cell.angle_alpha   90.00
_cell.angle_beta   90.00
_cell.angle_gamma   90.00
#
_symmetry.space_group_name_H-M   'P 1'
#
loop_
_entity.id
_entity.type
_entity.pdbx_description
1 polymer ?
#
loop_
_entity_poly.entity_id
_entity_poly.type
_entity_poly.pdbx_seq_one_letter_code
_entity_poly.pdbx_strand_id
1 'polypeptide(L)'
;MGTGRPARKKAQGIGGPGSLYTLEVQLIGGPVTEDFVSENPLVSRTIQIAGKQTLERLHHAIYLAFDREEEHMYEFQIGGKGLMDPKARRYVLSAAMVDPFDDRKPAGDVTRTTIGSLGLKVDQPFGYWFDFGDDWWHQITVLAIHDHVPRGRYPQVTNKTGDSPPQYIDWDGEDDDADD
;
A
#
# COMPACT_ATOMS: atom_id res chain seq x y z
N MET A 1 -3.14 14.51 43.75
CA MET A 1 -4.35 14.34 42.93
C MET A 1 -4.02 14.76 41.50
N GLY A 2 -3.66 13.80 40.68
CA GLY A 2 -3.31 14.05 39.26
C GLY A 2 -4.57 13.98 38.40
N THR A 3 -5.02 15.12 37.90
CA THR A 3 -6.08 15.17 36.91
C THR A 3 -5.55 14.77 35.54
N GLY A 4 -5.70 13.49 35.22
CA GLY A 4 -5.42 12.97 33.89
C GLY A 4 -6.31 13.70 32.85
N ARG A 5 -5.68 14.47 31.97
CA ARG A 5 -6.35 15.11 30.83
C ARG A 5 -6.89 14.00 29.93
N PRO A 6 -8.18 13.92 29.62
CA PRO A 6 -8.70 12.89 28.73
C PRO A 6 -8.04 13.02 27.35
N ALA A 7 -7.56 11.90 26.82
CA ALA A 7 -7.03 11.83 25.48
C ALA A 7 -8.11 12.37 24.50
N ARG A 8 -7.77 13.43 23.79
CA ARG A 8 -8.62 14.03 22.76
C ARG A 8 -8.88 12.96 21.70
N LYS A 9 -10.09 12.41 21.60
CA LYS A 9 -10.50 11.59 20.46
C LYS A 9 -10.19 12.40 19.21
N LYS A 10 -9.25 11.89 18.37
CA LYS A 10 -8.99 12.49 17.07
C LYS A 10 -10.31 12.50 16.31
N ALA A 11 -10.75 13.68 15.87
CA ALA A 11 -11.94 13.80 15.04
C ALA A 11 -11.73 12.96 13.79
N GLN A 12 -12.57 11.93 13.60
CA GLN A 12 -12.56 11.13 12.38
C GLN A 12 -13.28 11.93 11.30
N GLY A 13 -12.54 12.41 10.31
CA GLY A 13 -13.12 13.07 9.15
C GLY A 13 -13.99 12.11 8.34
N ILE A 14 -14.99 12.65 7.66
CA ILE A 14 -15.91 11.88 6.80
C ILE A 14 -15.20 11.39 5.53
N GLY A 15 -13.98 11.78 5.27
CA GLY A 15 -13.26 11.45 4.06
C GLY A 15 -13.85 12.05 2.78
N GLY A 16 -12.98 12.35 1.83
CA GLY A 16 -13.40 12.92 0.54
C GLY A 16 -12.22 13.58 -0.18
N PRO A 17 -12.49 14.28 -1.29
CA PRO A 17 -11.43 14.92 -2.08
C PRO A 17 -10.61 15.96 -1.30
N GLY A 18 -11.21 16.65 -0.35
CA GLY A 18 -10.59 17.68 0.50
C GLY A 18 -9.88 17.12 1.75
N SER A 19 -9.91 15.82 1.96
CA SER A 19 -9.33 15.16 3.14
C SER A 19 -7.90 14.74 2.93
N LEU A 20 -7.13 14.66 4.02
CA LEU A 20 -5.82 14.02 4.04
C LEU A 20 -5.94 12.64 4.69
N TYR A 21 -5.47 11.64 3.98
CA TYR A 21 -5.44 10.25 4.45
C TYR A 21 -4.03 9.91 4.93
N THR A 22 -3.92 9.32 6.11
CA THR A 22 -2.69 8.71 6.61
C THR A 22 -2.86 7.19 6.52
N LEU A 23 -2.03 6.57 5.70
CA LEU A 23 -2.08 5.15 5.37
C LEU A 23 -0.82 4.45 5.89
N GLU A 24 -0.97 3.31 6.53
CA GLU A 24 0.13 2.38 6.78
C GLU A 24 0.13 1.30 5.70
N VAL A 25 1.24 1.16 5.00
CA VAL A 25 1.46 0.12 3.99
C VAL A 25 2.43 -0.89 4.57
N GLN A 26 1.96 -2.09 4.85
CA GLN A 26 2.74 -3.18 5.41
C GLN A 26 2.99 -4.25 4.36
N LEU A 27 4.25 -4.62 4.16
CA LEU A 27 4.62 -5.77 3.35
C LEU A 27 4.22 -7.05 4.09
N ILE A 28 3.45 -7.93 3.43
CA ILE A 28 2.96 -9.17 4.03
C ILE A 28 3.33 -10.44 3.25
N GLY A 29 3.87 -10.29 2.05
CA GLY A 29 4.34 -11.41 1.24
C GLY A 29 5.15 -10.94 0.05
N GLY A 30 5.95 -11.85 -0.48
CA GLY A 30 6.84 -11.65 -1.62
C GLY A 30 8.05 -12.56 -1.55
N PRO A 31 8.93 -12.54 -2.57
CA PRO A 31 10.16 -13.31 -2.58
C PRO A 31 11.20 -12.65 -1.63
N VAL A 32 11.20 -13.07 -0.38
CA VAL A 32 12.15 -12.63 0.65
C VAL A 32 12.83 -13.84 1.28
N THR A 33 14.09 -13.69 1.72
CA THR A 33 14.82 -14.74 2.42
C THR A 33 14.37 -14.85 3.89
N GLU A 34 14.60 -16.01 4.51
CA GLU A 34 14.34 -16.21 5.94
C GLU A 34 15.18 -15.26 6.81
N ASP A 35 16.43 -15.00 6.42
CA ASP A 35 17.32 -14.07 7.10
C ASP A 35 16.77 -12.65 7.06
N PHE A 36 16.32 -12.19 5.90
CA PHE A 36 15.67 -10.89 5.78
C PHE A 36 14.46 -10.76 6.72
N VAL A 37 13.58 -11.77 6.75
CA VAL A 37 12.39 -11.77 7.63
C VAL A 37 12.79 -11.77 9.11
N SER A 38 13.85 -12.51 9.47
CA SER A 38 14.36 -12.55 10.85
C SER A 38 14.91 -11.20 11.30
N GLU A 39 15.61 -10.48 10.43
CA GLU A 39 16.16 -9.15 10.70
C GLU A 39 15.10 -8.05 10.62
N ASN A 40 14.08 -8.24 9.77
CA ASN A 40 13.01 -7.28 9.52
C ASN A 40 11.63 -7.91 9.78
N PRO A 41 11.27 -8.19 11.06
CA PRO A 41 9.99 -8.85 11.38
C PRO A 41 8.76 -8.01 11.03
N LEU A 42 8.94 -6.71 10.80
CA LEU A 42 7.93 -5.79 10.33
C LEU A 42 8.55 -4.83 9.31
N VAL A 43 7.99 -4.83 8.10
CA VAL A 43 8.35 -3.87 7.05
C VAL A 43 7.11 -3.05 6.71
N SER A 44 7.12 -1.77 7.07
CA SER A 44 5.99 -0.87 6.81
C SER A 44 6.44 0.54 6.45
N ARG A 45 5.53 1.25 5.78
CA ARG A 45 5.68 2.66 5.39
C ARG A 45 4.40 3.41 5.72
N THR A 46 4.53 4.55 6.37
CA THR A 46 3.39 5.44 6.56
C THR A 46 3.40 6.52 5.49
N ILE A 47 2.30 6.62 4.75
CA ILE A 47 2.16 7.53 3.62
C ILE A 47 0.97 8.45 3.88
N GLN A 48 1.18 9.75 3.73
CA GLN A 48 0.09 10.73 3.68
C GLN A 48 -0.23 11.08 2.23
N ILE A 49 -1.51 11.03 1.88
CA ILE A 49 -2.00 11.28 0.53
C ILE A 49 -3.29 12.12 0.59
N ALA A 50 -3.40 13.11 -0.30
CA ALA A 50 -4.61 13.92 -0.40
C ALA A 50 -5.73 13.16 -1.11
N GLY A 51 -6.97 13.33 -0.66
CA GLY A 51 -8.12 12.61 -1.20
C GLY A 51 -8.40 12.87 -2.69
N LYS A 52 -7.93 13.99 -3.25
CA LYS A 52 -8.00 14.29 -4.69
C LYS A 52 -6.97 13.55 -5.54
N GLN A 53 -5.95 12.95 -4.91
CA GLN A 53 -4.93 12.18 -5.63
C GLN A 53 -5.44 10.78 -5.95
N THR A 54 -4.88 10.19 -7.02
CA THR A 54 -5.32 8.91 -7.56
C THR A 54 -4.63 7.71 -6.91
N LEU A 55 -5.18 6.52 -7.13
CA LEU A 55 -4.53 5.25 -6.77
C LEU A 55 -3.18 5.07 -7.47
N GLU A 56 -3.03 5.55 -8.71
CA GLU A 56 -1.75 5.57 -9.41
C GLU A 56 -0.71 6.41 -8.64
N ARG A 57 -1.10 7.56 -8.09
CA ARG A 57 -0.20 8.37 -7.24
C ARG A 57 0.19 7.64 -5.95
N LEU A 58 -0.74 6.86 -5.38
CA LEU A 58 -0.43 6.01 -4.24
C LEU A 58 0.54 4.89 -4.61
N HIS A 59 0.32 4.22 -5.76
CA HIS A 59 1.26 3.22 -6.29
C HIS A 59 2.68 3.79 -6.40
N HIS A 60 2.86 4.93 -7.05
CA HIS A 60 4.18 5.55 -7.19
C HIS A 60 4.82 5.88 -5.83
N ALA A 61 4.03 6.32 -4.85
CA ALA A 61 4.54 6.57 -3.51
C ALA A 61 4.98 5.28 -2.80
N ILE A 62 4.23 4.19 -2.95
CA ILE A 62 4.60 2.87 -2.42
C ILE A 62 5.86 2.35 -3.14
N TYR A 63 5.88 2.41 -4.46
CA TYR A 63 7.02 1.99 -5.28
C TYR A 63 8.34 2.62 -4.80
N LEU A 64 8.35 3.94 -4.66
CA LEU A 64 9.51 4.68 -4.16
C LEU A 64 9.80 4.40 -2.68
N ALA A 65 8.77 4.23 -1.85
CA ALA A 65 8.94 4.00 -0.41
C ALA A 65 9.55 2.64 -0.09
N PHE A 66 9.33 1.63 -0.94
CA PHE A 66 9.91 0.30 -0.84
C PHE A 66 11.14 0.11 -1.73
N ASP A 67 11.71 1.19 -2.26
CA ASP A 67 12.95 1.20 -3.06
C ASP A 67 12.89 0.21 -4.23
N ARG A 68 11.72 0.13 -4.93
CA ARG A 68 11.54 -0.71 -6.10
C ARG A 68 12.32 -0.17 -7.29
N GLU A 69 12.84 -1.05 -8.14
CA GLU A 69 13.72 -0.73 -9.26
C GLU A 69 13.01 -0.83 -10.61
N GLU A 70 12.14 -1.83 -10.79
CA GLU A 70 11.43 -2.07 -12.04
C GLU A 70 9.93 -2.02 -11.84
N GLU A 71 9.24 -1.37 -12.79
CA GLU A 71 7.78 -1.27 -12.84
C GLU A 71 7.15 -2.57 -13.35
N HIS A 72 6.08 -2.98 -12.68
CA HIS A 72 5.28 -4.13 -13.05
C HIS A 72 3.78 -3.81 -12.96
N MET A 73 2.96 -4.75 -13.39
CA MET A 73 1.51 -4.69 -13.21
C MET A 73 1.15 -4.72 -11.73
N TYR A 74 0.11 -4.00 -11.37
CA TYR A 74 -0.38 -3.94 -10.00
C TYR A 74 -1.89 -3.74 -9.95
N GLU A 75 -2.47 -4.04 -8.80
CA GLU A 75 -3.86 -3.75 -8.50
C GLU A 75 -4.08 -3.36 -7.04
N PHE A 76 -5.13 -2.58 -6.80
CA PHE A 76 -5.67 -2.35 -5.47
C PHE A 76 -6.96 -3.14 -5.30
N GLN A 77 -7.17 -3.69 -4.09
CA GLN A 77 -8.32 -4.50 -3.72
C GLN A 77 -9.03 -3.85 -2.54
N ILE A 78 -10.19 -3.26 -2.78
CA ILE A 78 -10.93 -2.45 -1.80
C ILE A 78 -12.19 -3.20 -1.35
N GLY A 79 -12.35 -3.34 -0.05
CA GLY A 79 -13.46 -4.10 0.55
C GLY A 79 -13.15 -5.61 0.59
N GLY A 80 -14.17 -6.41 0.90
CA GLY A 80 -13.96 -7.83 1.13
C GLY A 80 -13.41 -8.12 2.55
N LYS A 81 -12.96 -9.37 2.76
CA LYS A 81 -12.49 -9.85 4.07
C LYS A 81 -10.97 -9.91 4.19
N GLY A 82 -10.24 -9.55 3.14
CA GLY A 82 -8.79 -9.60 3.11
C GLY A 82 -8.26 -9.62 1.67
N LEU A 83 -6.94 -9.84 1.55
CA LEU A 83 -6.29 -9.97 0.25
C LEU A 83 -6.84 -11.16 -0.53
N MET A 84 -6.94 -11.00 -1.84
CA MET A 84 -7.46 -12.03 -2.76
C MET A 84 -8.93 -12.41 -2.53
N ASP A 85 -9.70 -11.64 -1.73
CA ASP A 85 -11.13 -11.89 -1.62
C ASP A 85 -11.81 -11.62 -2.98
N PRO A 86 -12.50 -12.61 -3.58
CA PRO A 86 -13.19 -12.42 -4.86
C PRO A 86 -14.31 -11.37 -4.81
N LYS A 87 -14.75 -10.96 -3.61
CA LYS A 87 -15.73 -9.89 -3.40
C LYS A 87 -15.12 -8.51 -3.31
N ALA A 88 -13.80 -8.39 -3.22
CA ALA A 88 -13.14 -7.09 -3.24
C ALA A 88 -13.30 -6.41 -4.60
N ARG A 89 -13.46 -5.10 -4.57
CA ARG A 89 -13.47 -4.26 -5.79
C ARG A 89 -12.03 -4.07 -6.24
N ARG A 90 -11.75 -4.49 -7.47
CA ARG A 90 -10.41 -4.40 -8.06
C ARG A 90 -10.26 -3.11 -8.86
N TYR A 91 -9.18 -2.41 -8.62
CA TYR A 91 -8.78 -1.22 -9.37
C TYR A 91 -7.44 -1.51 -10.03
N VAL A 92 -7.40 -1.39 -11.35
CA VAL A 92 -6.30 -1.85 -12.20
C VAL A 92 -5.85 -0.76 -13.18
N LEU A 93 -4.72 -0.99 -13.86
CA LEU A 93 -4.31 -0.15 -14.99
C LEU A 93 -5.29 -0.28 -16.15
N SER A 94 -5.41 0.79 -16.96
CA SER A 94 -6.29 0.82 -18.14
C SER A 94 -6.08 -0.37 -19.07
N ALA A 95 -4.83 -0.80 -19.26
CA ALA A 95 -4.48 -1.95 -20.09
C ALA A 95 -5.05 -3.28 -19.57
N ALA A 96 -5.32 -3.38 -18.26
CA ALA A 96 -5.89 -4.56 -17.63
C ALA A 96 -7.41 -4.46 -17.39
N MET A 97 -8.06 -3.40 -17.85
CA MET A 97 -9.51 -3.24 -17.74
C MET A 97 -10.29 -4.23 -18.62
N VAL A 98 -9.64 -4.72 -19.68
CA VAL A 98 -10.19 -5.72 -20.61
C VAL A 98 -9.21 -6.88 -20.67
N ASP A 99 -9.38 -7.84 -19.76
CA ASP A 99 -8.65 -9.10 -19.81
C ASP A 99 -9.61 -10.20 -20.30
N PRO A 100 -9.36 -10.77 -21.51
CA PRO A 100 -10.22 -11.80 -22.07
C PRO A 100 -10.17 -13.12 -21.29
N PHE A 101 -9.21 -13.27 -20.37
CA PHE A 101 -9.03 -14.48 -19.55
C PHE A 101 -9.49 -14.31 -18.10
N ASP A 102 -9.88 -13.11 -17.69
CA ASP A 102 -10.43 -12.85 -16.35
C ASP A 102 -11.89 -12.40 -16.47
N ASP A 103 -12.80 -13.25 -16.05
CA ASP A 103 -14.25 -12.99 -16.03
C ASP A 103 -14.65 -11.93 -14.99
N ARG A 104 -13.73 -11.55 -14.09
CA ARG A 104 -14.00 -10.55 -13.06
C ARG A 104 -13.79 -9.15 -13.60
N LYS A 105 -14.88 -8.43 -13.81
CA LYS A 105 -14.83 -7.05 -14.26
C LYS A 105 -14.19 -6.15 -13.20
N PRO A 106 -13.10 -5.39 -13.52
CA PRO A 106 -12.54 -4.39 -12.63
C PRO A 106 -13.56 -3.31 -12.26
N ALA A 107 -13.47 -2.80 -11.03
CA ALA A 107 -14.33 -1.73 -10.54
C ALA A 107 -13.91 -0.36 -11.08
N GLY A 108 -12.65 -0.18 -11.42
CA GLY A 108 -12.17 1.08 -11.98
C GLY A 108 -10.69 1.06 -12.37
N ASP A 109 -10.30 2.17 -12.96
CA ASP A 109 -8.96 2.47 -13.43
C ASP A 109 -8.20 3.30 -12.38
N VAL A 110 -7.02 2.86 -12.01
CA VAL A 110 -6.17 3.51 -10.99
C VAL A 110 -5.77 4.93 -11.37
N THR A 111 -5.70 5.26 -12.65
CA THR A 111 -5.33 6.59 -13.14
C THR A 111 -6.45 7.62 -12.96
N ARG A 112 -7.68 7.15 -12.79
CA ARG A 112 -8.90 7.97 -12.68
C ARG A 112 -9.57 7.89 -11.31
N THR A 113 -9.28 6.86 -10.54
CA THR A 113 -9.89 6.65 -9.23
C THR A 113 -9.12 7.40 -8.15
N THR A 114 -9.76 8.34 -7.48
CA THR A 114 -9.16 9.11 -6.39
C THR A 114 -9.35 8.43 -5.04
N ILE A 115 -8.42 8.65 -4.12
CA ILE A 115 -8.48 8.11 -2.75
C ILE A 115 -9.79 8.51 -2.06
N GLY A 116 -10.18 9.76 -2.18
CA GLY A 116 -11.41 10.29 -1.56
C GLY A 116 -12.71 9.73 -2.13
N SER A 117 -12.69 9.10 -3.32
CA SER A 117 -13.87 8.48 -3.94
C SER A 117 -14.12 7.04 -3.47
N LEU A 118 -13.17 6.42 -2.76
CA LEU A 118 -13.23 5.01 -2.39
C LEU A 118 -14.14 4.73 -1.17
N GLY A 119 -14.53 5.75 -0.42
CA GLY A 119 -15.33 5.59 0.79
C GLY A 119 -14.58 4.90 1.93
N LEU A 120 -13.26 5.08 2.00
CA LEU A 120 -12.41 4.49 3.02
C LEU A 120 -12.76 5.03 4.42
N LYS A 121 -12.63 4.17 5.42
CA LYS A 121 -12.86 4.48 6.84
C LYS A 121 -11.59 4.21 7.63
N VAL A 122 -11.43 4.90 8.76
CA VAL A 122 -10.34 4.63 9.72
C VAL A 122 -10.41 3.17 10.18
N ASP A 123 -9.25 2.55 10.34
CA ASP A 123 -9.03 1.14 10.65
C ASP A 123 -9.46 0.15 9.54
N GLN A 124 -9.90 0.64 8.39
CA GLN A 124 -10.23 -0.22 7.26
C GLN A 124 -8.96 -0.71 6.57
N PRO A 125 -8.75 -2.05 6.45
CA PRO A 125 -7.70 -2.61 5.62
C PRO A 125 -8.15 -2.71 4.16
N PHE A 126 -7.19 -2.59 3.25
CA PHE A 126 -7.34 -2.92 1.84
C PHE A 126 -6.02 -3.44 1.27
N GLY A 127 -6.07 -4.09 0.11
CA GLY A 127 -4.93 -4.77 -0.48
C GLY A 127 -4.25 -3.98 -1.59
N TYR A 128 -2.94 -4.18 -1.71
CA TYR A 128 -2.15 -3.77 -2.85
C TYR A 128 -1.25 -4.92 -3.29
N TRP A 129 -1.38 -5.33 -4.54
CA TRP A 129 -0.64 -6.41 -5.16
C TRP A 129 0.21 -5.84 -6.27
N PHE A 130 1.51 -5.99 -6.16
CA PHE A 130 2.49 -5.51 -7.12
C PHE A 130 3.27 -6.69 -7.68
N ASP A 131 3.51 -6.68 -8.99
CA ASP A 131 4.20 -7.74 -9.73
C ASP A 131 3.51 -9.10 -9.59
N PHE A 132 2.66 -9.43 -10.57
CA PHE A 132 1.86 -10.66 -10.56
C PHE A 132 2.71 -11.93 -10.74
N GLY A 133 3.97 -11.79 -11.15
CA GLY A 133 4.94 -12.90 -11.23
C GLY A 133 5.58 -13.20 -9.88
N ASP A 134 6.01 -12.17 -9.16
CA ASP A 134 6.72 -12.29 -7.88
C ASP A 134 5.82 -12.15 -6.66
N ASP A 135 4.56 -11.75 -6.83
CA ASP A 135 3.56 -11.70 -5.78
C ASP A 135 3.93 -10.85 -4.55
N TRP A 136 4.32 -9.60 -4.78
CA TRP A 136 4.53 -8.64 -3.71
C TRP A 136 3.20 -8.17 -3.11
N TRP A 137 2.83 -8.74 -1.97
CA TRP A 137 1.59 -8.44 -1.26
C TRP A 137 1.76 -7.43 -0.15
N HIS A 138 0.89 -6.42 -0.13
CA HIS A 138 0.87 -5.40 0.90
C HIS A 138 -0.54 -5.24 1.44
N GLN A 139 -0.65 -5.10 2.77
CA GLN A 139 -1.87 -4.63 3.40
C GLN A 139 -1.73 -3.15 3.68
N ILE A 140 -2.75 -2.39 3.31
CA ILE A 140 -2.84 -0.96 3.59
C ILE A 140 -3.94 -0.75 4.62
N THR A 141 -3.63 -0.04 5.70
CA THR A 141 -4.59 0.29 6.76
C THR A 141 -4.73 1.80 6.84
N VAL A 142 -5.96 2.29 6.90
CA VAL A 142 -6.25 3.71 7.09
C VAL A 142 -6.04 4.07 8.56
N LEU A 143 -4.98 4.78 8.88
CA LEU A 143 -4.67 5.19 10.26
C LEU A 143 -5.45 6.42 10.70
N ALA A 144 -5.66 7.37 9.79
CA ALA A 144 -6.38 8.61 10.06
C ALA A 144 -6.93 9.25 8.80
N ILE A 145 -8.02 9.98 8.95
CA ILE A 145 -8.61 10.84 7.93
C ILE A 145 -8.79 12.23 8.55
N HIS A 146 -8.16 13.24 7.97
CA HIS A 146 -8.25 14.63 8.39
C HIS A 146 -9.13 15.41 7.42
N ASP A 147 -9.96 16.31 7.92
CA ASP A 147 -10.96 17.04 7.12
C ASP A 147 -10.36 18.05 6.14
N HIS A 148 -9.08 18.37 6.27
CA HIS A 148 -8.40 19.28 5.35
C HIS A 148 -6.98 18.78 5.05
N VAL A 149 -6.44 19.23 3.92
CA VAL A 149 -5.07 18.95 3.50
C VAL A 149 -4.18 20.16 3.86
N PRO A 150 -3.27 20.03 4.85
CA PRO A 150 -2.33 21.10 5.15
C PRO A 150 -1.46 21.45 3.94
N ARG A 151 -0.91 22.67 3.93
CA ARG A 151 0.03 23.07 2.88
C ARG A 151 1.23 22.14 2.88
N GLY A 152 1.57 21.57 1.72
CA GLY A 152 2.68 20.64 1.59
C GLY A 152 2.65 19.92 0.24
N ARG A 153 3.63 19.02 0.07
CA ARG A 153 3.69 18.14 -1.09
C ARG A 153 3.18 16.75 -0.69
N TYR A 154 2.25 16.23 -1.48
CA TYR A 154 1.67 14.91 -1.27
C TYR A 154 1.68 14.11 -2.59
N PRO A 155 1.80 12.78 -2.55
CA PRO A 155 1.98 11.94 -1.37
C PRO A 155 3.34 12.16 -0.70
N GLN A 156 3.43 11.89 0.61
CA GLN A 156 4.70 11.91 1.33
C GLN A 156 4.81 10.73 2.30
N VAL A 157 6.02 10.18 2.40
CA VAL A 157 6.35 9.15 3.39
C VAL A 157 6.71 9.85 4.70
N THR A 158 6.02 9.52 5.77
CA THR A 158 6.23 10.12 7.10
C THR A 158 6.91 9.19 8.09
N ASN A 159 6.89 7.88 7.85
CA ASN A 159 7.58 6.91 8.67
C ASN A 159 7.98 5.68 7.85
N LYS A 160 9.12 5.07 8.20
CA LYS A 160 9.61 3.79 7.67
C LYS A 160 10.00 2.89 8.84
N THR A 161 9.53 1.63 8.80
CA THR A 161 9.92 0.58 9.74
C THR A 161 10.44 -0.62 8.93
N GLY A 162 11.59 -1.16 9.31
CA GLY A 162 12.28 -2.23 8.59
C GLY A 162 12.89 -1.77 7.26
N ASP A 163 13.83 -2.53 6.78
CA ASP A 163 14.50 -2.28 5.51
C ASP A 163 13.61 -2.66 4.33
N SER A 164 13.89 -2.11 3.16
CA SER A 164 13.25 -2.55 1.92
C SER A 164 13.90 -3.86 1.47
N PRO A 165 13.13 -4.92 1.20
CA PRO A 165 13.71 -6.11 0.60
C PRO A 165 14.18 -5.79 -0.84
N PRO A 166 15.27 -6.43 -1.32
CA PRO A 166 15.61 -6.38 -2.73
C PRO A 166 14.43 -6.82 -3.60
N GLN A 167 14.21 -6.15 -4.72
CA GLN A 167 13.12 -6.54 -5.63
C GLN A 167 13.35 -7.94 -6.21
N TYR A 168 14.62 -8.26 -6.47
CA TYR A 168 15.05 -9.58 -6.94
C TYR A 168 16.08 -10.17 -5.99
N ILE A 169 15.93 -11.45 -5.69
CA ILE A 169 16.92 -12.20 -4.90
C ILE A 169 17.99 -12.71 -5.85
N ASP A 170 19.24 -12.38 -5.56
CA ASP A 170 20.41 -12.99 -6.22
C ASP A 170 20.67 -14.36 -5.59
N TRP A 171 20.18 -15.41 -6.21
CA TRP A 171 20.37 -16.78 -5.75
C TRP A 171 21.76 -17.34 -6.10
N ASP A 172 22.52 -16.65 -7.00
CA ASP A 172 23.82 -17.12 -7.50
C ASP A 172 24.99 -16.69 -6.60
N GLY A 173 24.74 -15.94 -5.52
CA GLY A 173 25.77 -15.41 -4.61
C GLY A 173 26.24 -16.34 -3.47
N GLU A 174 25.60 -17.50 -3.24
CA GLU A 174 25.91 -18.35 -2.07
C GLU A 174 26.84 -19.55 -2.33
N ASP A 175 27.28 -19.80 -3.57
CA ASP A 175 28.05 -21.03 -3.90
C ASP A 175 29.56 -20.85 -4.17
N ASP A 176 30.16 -19.67 -3.98
CA ASP A 176 31.58 -19.44 -4.33
C ASP A 176 32.60 -19.61 -3.17
N ASP A 177 32.19 -20.03 -1.96
CA ASP A 177 33.13 -20.22 -0.82
C ASP A 177 33.24 -21.67 -0.31
N ALA A 178 33.18 -22.67 -1.19
CA ALA A 178 33.49 -24.04 -0.79
C ALA A 178 34.38 -24.74 -1.82
N ASP A 179 35.65 -24.31 -1.89
CA ASP A 179 36.77 -25.19 -2.29
C ASP A 179 38.10 -24.45 -2.11
N ASP A 180 38.74 -24.68 -0.93
CA ASP A 180 40.19 -24.76 -0.77
C ASP A 180 40.51 -25.58 0.51
#